data_553643f8ba275acdc44fb0726d308bc9
#
_entry.id   553643f8ba275acdc44fb0726d308bc9
#
_cell.length_a   1.000
_cell.length_b   1.000
_cell.length_c   1.000
_cell.angle_alpha   90.00
_cell.angle_beta   90.00
_cell.angle_gamma   90.00
#
_symmetry.space_group_name_H-M   'P 1'
#
loop_
_entity.id
_entity.type
_entity.pdbx_description
1 polymer ?
#
loop_
_entity_poly.entity_id
_entity_poly.type
_entity_poly.pdbx_seq_one_letter_code
_entity_poly.pdbx_strand_id
1 'polypeptide(L)'
;DGTGAVTVRPPGDGALGAALAASLVLAAALAPDLRAQEVGQEVELPSPDRSGDVSLEKSIEDRRSRREYGDAPLSLDDLGQLLWAAQGITEPGRGLRAAPSAGALYPVEVYVVAGRVRDLPEGVYRYRPAGHRLVRSAEGDRRRDLADAALGQSWVRRAPAVIVLAGVYERTEGRYGDRARRYVRMEVGAVSENVYLQATARRLVTVLV
;
A
#
# COMPACT_ATOMS: atom_id res chain seq x y z
N ASP A 1 -38.66 27.20 6.72
CA ASP A 1 -37.43 27.40 7.52
C ASP A 1 -37.16 26.12 8.31
N GLY A 2 -36.30 25.29 7.84
CA GLY A 2 -35.92 24.01 8.41
C GLY A 2 -34.46 23.69 8.10
N THR A 3 -33.54 24.34 8.84
CA THR A 3 -32.11 23.98 8.84
C THR A 3 -31.95 22.67 9.60
N GLY A 4 -31.97 21.57 8.87
CA GLY A 4 -31.59 20.26 9.39
C GLY A 4 -30.07 20.16 9.56
N ALA A 5 -29.56 20.38 10.75
CA ALA A 5 -28.19 20.08 11.10
C ALA A 5 -28.00 18.57 11.11
N VAL A 6 -27.23 18.04 10.17
CA VAL A 6 -26.77 16.65 10.19
C VAL A 6 -25.72 16.52 11.28
N THR A 7 -26.15 16.07 12.46
CA THR A 7 -25.23 15.71 13.54
C THR A 7 -24.59 14.38 13.21
N VAL A 8 -23.33 14.40 12.77
CA VAL A 8 -22.51 13.18 12.63
C VAL A 8 -22.16 12.73 14.06
N ARG A 9 -22.81 11.68 14.52
CA ARG A 9 -22.47 11.00 15.78
C ARG A 9 -21.07 10.37 15.61
N PRO A 10 -20.13 10.60 16.53
CA PRO A 10 -18.89 9.84 16.52
C PRO A 10 -19.20 8.36 16.78
N PRO A 11 -18.52 7.41 16.14
CA PRO A 11 -18.66 5.99 16.46
C PRO A 11 -18.22 5.78 17.92
N GLY A 12 -19.02 5.00 18.64
CA GLY A 12 -18.82 4.71 20.05
C GLY A 12 -17.46 4.10 20.36
N ASP A 13 -17.04 4.28 21.61
CA ASP A 13 -15.79 3.81 22.22
C ASP A 13 -15.59 2.30 22.10
N GLY A 14 -15.04 1.87 20.99
CA GLY A 14 -14.50 0.55 20.75
C GLY A 14 -13.21 0.72 20.01
N ALA A 15 -12.10 0.41 20.67
CA ALA A 15 -10.71 0.40 20.24
C ALA A 15 -10.53 0.66 18.74
N LEU A 16 -10.35 1.91 18.34
CA LEU A 16 -9.94 2.30 17.00
C LEU A 16 -8.52 1.81 16.81
N GLY A 17 -8.48 0.70 16.10
CA GLY A 17 -7.28 -0.01 15.74
C GLY A 17 -6.30 0.79 14.91
N ALA A 18 -5.15 0.22 14.83
CA ALA A 18 -3.96 0.62 14.14
C ALA A 18 -4.17 1.49 12.89
N ALA A 19 -3.35 2.47 12.78
CA ALA A 19 -3.32 3.41 11.67
C ALA A 19 -2.47 2.89 10.51
N LEU A 20 -2.88 3.12 9.29
CA LEU A 20 -2.18 2.72 8.10
C LEU A 20 -1.81 3.85 7.16
N ALA A 21 -0.78 3.56 6.51
CA ALA A 21 -0.04 3.90 5.32
C ALA A 21 -0.70 4.88 4.34
N ALA A 22 0.06 5.90 3.99
CA ALA A 22 -0.13 6.66 2.77
C ALA A 22 0.39 5.84 1.58
N SER A 23 -0.41 5.70 0.52
CA SER A 23 0.07 5.16 -0.76
C SER A 23 0.58 6.33 -1.60
N LEU A 24 1.89 6.40 -1.79
CA LEU A 24 2.54 7.43 -2.59
C LEU A 24 2.76 6.91 -4.01
N VAL A 25 2.17 7.58 -5.00
CA VAL A 25 2.51 7.37 -6.40
C VAL A 25 3.71 8.25 -6.72
N LEU A 26 4.90 7.76 -6.47
CA LEU A 26 6.12 8.42 -6.90
C LEU A 26 6.49 7.90 -8.30
N ALA A 27 6.12 8.64 -9.34
CA ALA A 27 6.68 8.49 -10.68
C ALA A 27 8.10 9.09 -10.70
N ALA A 28 8.92 8.69 -9.74
CA ALA A 28 10.34 9.02 -9.75
C ALA A 28 11.07 7.92 -10.49
N ALA A 29 11.95 8.30 -11.39
CA ALA A 29 13.08 7.47 -11.74
C ALA A 29 13.87 7.26 -10.44
N LEU A 30 13.47 6.26 -9.66
CA LEU A 30 14.30 5.77 -8.56
C LEU A 30 15.65 5.47 -9.16
N ALA A 31 16.68 6.11 -8.62
CA ALA A 31 18.05 5.93 -9.05
C ALA A 31 18.34 4.43 -9.22
N PRO A 32 19.14 4.05 -10.23
CA PRO A 32 19.45 2.64 -10.51
C PRO A 32 19.96 1.85 -9.30
N ASP A 33 20.46 2.53 -8.29
CA ASP A 33 20.95 1.95 -7.04
C ASP A 33 19.89 1.22 -6.17
N LEU A 34 18.63 1.61 -6.21
CA LEU A 34 17.60 0.88 -5.46
C LEU A 34 17.22 -0.47 -6.09
N ARG A 35 17.55 -0.68 -7.36
CA ARG A 35 17.36 -1.98 -8.02
C ARG A 35 18.46 -2.99 -7.67
N ALA A 36 19.64 -2.54 -7.21
CA ALA A 36 20.86 -3.35 -7.09
C ALA A 36 21.18 -3.81 -5.67
N GLN A 37 20.59 -3.24 -4.63
CA GLN A 37 20.95 -3.58 -3.25
C GLN A 37 19.77 -4.22 -2.52
N GLU A 38 19.56 -5.51 -2.75
CA GLU A 38 18.85 -6.35 -1.78
C GLU A 38 19.82 -6.62 -0.63
N VAL A 39 19.71 -5.83 0.44
CA VAL A 39 20.45 -6.08 1.70
C VAL A 39 19.73 -7.20 2.44
N GLY A 40 19.80 -8.34 1.88
CA GLY A 40 19.74 -9.72 2.34
C GLY A 40 18.74 -10.18 3.41
N GLN A 41 18.05 -9.34 4.16
CA GLN A 41 17.10 -9.81 5.15
C GLN A 41 15.70 -9.98 4.53
N GLU A 42 15.27 -11.23 4.41
CA GLU A 42 13.91 -11.57 4.04
C GLU A 42 13.03 -11.68 5.28
N VAL A 43 11.80 -11.19 5.18
CA VAL A 43 10.77 -11.32 6.21
C VAL A 43 9.55 -11.95 5.57
N GLU A 44 9.21 -13.16 6.00
CA GLU A 44 7.96 -13.81 5.59
C GLU A 44 6.78 -13.08 6.20
N LEU A 45 5.75 -12.86 5.38
CA LEU A 45 4.50 -12.25 5.83
C LEU A 45 3.51 -13.35 6.22
N PRO A 46 2.62 -13.07 7.18
CA PRO A 46 1.52 -13.97 7.50
C PRO A 46 0.69 -14.30 6.25
N SER A 47 0.19 -15.52 6.17
CA SER A 47 -0.67 -15.94 5.06
C SER A 47 -1.88 -15.03 4.94
N PRO A 48 -2.23 -14.53 3.73
CA PRO A 48 -3.34 -13.61 3.57
C PRO A 48 -4.68 -14.30 3.84
N ASP A 49 -5.54 -13.59 4.58
CA ASP A 49 -6.92 -13.97 4.75
C ASP A 49 -7.70 -13.71 3.45
N ARG A 50 -8.52 -14.69 3.06
CA ARG A 50 -9.34 -14.63 1.85
C ARG A 50 -10.84 -14.61 2.14
N SER A 51 -11.21 -14.56 3.43
CA SER A 51 -12.58 -14.64 3.91
C SER A 51 -12.87 -13.55 4.95
N GLY A 52 -12.79 -12.29 4.54
CA GLY A 52 -13.07 -11.17 5.43
C GLY A 52 -14.54 -11.05 5.82
N ASP A 53 -14.81 -10.51 7.02
CA ASP A 53 -16.17 -10.33 7.57
C ASP A 53 -16.90 -9.09 7.01
N VAL A 54 -16.21 -8.19 6.32
CA VAL A 54 -16.78 -6.97 5.77
C VAL A 54 -17.04 -7.15 4.28
N SER A 55 -18.29 -6.90 3.84
CA SER A 55 -18.62 -7.01 2.42
C SER A 55 -17.90 -5.96 1.57
N LEU A 56 -17.76 -6.25 0.28
CA LEU A 56 -17.19 -5.31 -0.69
C LEU A 56 -17.99 -4.01 -0.73
N GLU A 57 -19.31 -4.09 -0.72
CA GLU A 57 -20.23 -2.95 -0.75
C GLU A 57 -20.02 -2.06 0.47
N LYS A 58 -19.84 -2.67 1.64
CA LYS A 58 -19.58 -1.93 2.88
C LYS A 58 -18.21 -1.25 2.84
N SER A 59 -17.21 -1.92 2.30
CA SER A 59 -15.88 -1.33 2.13
C SER A 59 -15.90 -0.14 1.16
N ILE A 60 -16.65 -0.24 0.06
CA ILE A 60 -16.83 0.87 -0.89
C ILE A 60 -17.58 2.03 -0.22
N GLU A 61 -18.66 1.75 0.52
CA GLU A 61 -19.46 2.77 1.22
C GLU A 61 -18.64 3.53 2.25
N ASP A 62 -17.81 2.82 3.05
CA ASP A 62 -17.08 3.38 4.18
C ASP A 62 -15.71 3.97 3.83
N ARG A 63 -15.14 3.62 2.68
CA ARG A 63 -13.82 4.09 2.24
C ARG A 63 -13.74 5.62 2.24
N ARG A 64 -12.80 6.17 3.00
CA ARG A 64 -12.49 7.61 3.03
C ARG A 64 -10.98 7.82 3.10
N SER A 65 -10.50 8.89 2.48
CA SER A 65 -9.13 9.38 2.67
C SER A 65 -9.01 10.01 4.05
N ARG A 66 -8.28 9.35 4.94
CA ARG A 66 -8.06 9.81 6.32
C ARG A 66 -6.58 10.05 6.56
N ARG A 67 -6.24 11.16 7.24
CA ARG A 67 -4.87 11.65 7.46
C ARG A 67 -4.47 11.66 8.93
N GLU A 68 -5.36 11.19 9.80
CA GLU A 68 -5.13 11.09 11.24
C GLU A 68 -4.97 9.61 11.61
N TYR A 69 -3.87 9.32 12.26
CA TYR A 69 -3.49 7.97 12.64
C TYR A 69 -3.44 7.85 14.17
N GLY A 70 -3.81 6.68 14.67
CA GLY A 70 -3.59 6.33 16.08
C GLY A 70 -2.12 6.07 16.40
N ASP A 71 -1.80 5.96 17.67
CA ASP A 71 -0.44 5.73 18.16
C ASP A 71 -0.02 4.26 18.12
N ALA A 72 -0.98 3.35 17.99
CA ALA A 72 -0.72 1.92 17.93
C ALA A 72 0.13 1.55 16.69
N PRO A 73 1.13 0.66 16.85
CA PRO A 73 1.88 0.14 15.71
C PRO A 73 0.96 -0.69 14.80
N LEU A 74 1.25 -0.66 13.50
CA LEU A 74 0.61 -1.54 12.54
C LEU A 74 1.07 -2.98 12.79
N SER A 75 0.16 -3.95 12.71
CA SER A 75 0.54 -5.36 12.78
C SER A 75 1.21 -5.82 11.47
N LEU A 76 2.08 -6.84 11.56
CA LEU A 76 2.65 -7.46 10.36
C LEU A 76 1.58 -8.18 9.53
N ASP A 77 0.55 -8.71 10.20
CA ASP A 77 -0.61 -9.32 9.55
C ASP A 77 -1.41 -8.31 8.71
N ASP A 78 -1.74 -7.15 9.27
CA ASP A 78 -2.43 -6.10 8.53
C ASP A 78 -1.59 -5.59 7.36
N LEU A 79 -0.28 -5.37 7.58
CA LEU A 79 0.62 -4.97 6.50
C LEU A 79 0.65 -6.01 5.39
N GLY A 80 0.80 -7.30 5.75
CA GLY A 80 0.81 -8.43 4.80
C GLY A 80 -0.47 -8.49 3.98
N GLN A 81 -1.62 -8.33 4.64
CA GLN A 81 -2.92 -8.33 3.97
C GLN A 81 -3.07 -7.21 2.95
N LEU A 82 -2.58 -6.01 3.26
CA LEU A 82 -2.62 -4.89 2.31
C LEU A 82 -1.68 -5.08 1.13
N LEU A 83 -0.50 -5.65 1.37
CA LEU A 83 0.45 -5.95 0.30
C LEU A 83 -0.08 -7.06 -0.62
N TRP A 84 -0.79 -8.04 -0.05
CA TRP A 84 -1.49 -9.05 -0.84
C TRP A 84 -2.60 -8.42 -1.68
N ALA A 85 -3.42 -7.55 -1.12
CA ALA A 85 -4.46 -6.84 -1.86
C ALA A 85 -3.87 -5.95 -2.97
N ALA A 86 -2.67 -5.37 -2.74
CA ALA A 86 -1.98 -4.57 -3.74
C ALA A 86 -1.53 -5.41 -4.95
N GLN A 87 -0.72 -6.46 -4.72
CA GLN A 87 -0.05 -7.22 -5.79
C GLN A 87 0.16 -8.71 -5.46
N GLY A 88 -0.55 -9.25 -4.45
CA GLY A 88 -0.44 -10.67 -4.10
C GLY A 88 -0.88 -11.60 -5.23
N ILE A 89 -0.28 -12.78 -5.28
CA ILE A 89 -0.65 -13.81 -6.25
C ILE A 89 -1.97 -14.44 -5.82
N THR A 90 -2.98 -14.36 -6.68
CA THR A 90 -4.32 -14.94 -6.46
C THR A 90 -4.51 -16.25 -7.21
N GLU A 91 -3.78 -16.46 -8.29
CA GLU A 91 -3.79 -17.69 -9.10
C GLU A 91 -2.34 -18.17 -9.35
N PRO A 92 -1.77 -19.00 -8.47
CA PRO A 92 -0.35 -19.38 -8.54
C PRO A 92 0.05 -20.05 -9.85
N GLY A 93 -0.81 -20.92 -10.40
CA GLY A 93 -0.52 -21.66 -11.63
C GLY A 93 -0.31 -20.77 -12.87
N ARG A 94 -0.90 -19.57 -12.87
CA ARG A 94 -0.78 -18.58 -13.94
C ARG A 94 0.00 -17.32 -13.50
N GLY A 95 0.34 -17.21 -12.22
CA GLY A 95 1.02 -16.03 -11.67
C GLY A 95 0.16 -14.76 -11.67
N LEU A 96 -1.19 -14.90 -11.75
CA LEU A 96 -2.09 -13.74 -11.75
C LEU A 96 -2.18 -13.12 -10.35
N ARG A 97 -2.30 -11.79 -10.33
CA ARG A 97 -2.26 -11.00 -9.11
C ARG A 97 -3.61 -10.37 -8.77
N ALA A 98 -3.70 -9.83 -7.56
CA ALA A 98 -4.91 -9.17 -7.05
C ALA A 98 -5.33 -7.97 -7.90
N ALA A 99 -4.40 -7.14 -8.34
CA ALA A 99 -4.68 -6.06 -9.26
C ALA A 99 -4.54 -6.51 -10.73
N PRO A 100 -5.42 -6.03 -11.64
CA PRO A 100 -5.31 -6.30 -13.06
C PRO A 100 -4.09 -5.61 -13.65
N SER A 101 -3.45 -6.25 -14.64
CA SER A 101 -2.32 -5.67 -15.37
C SER A 101 -2.47 -5.86 -16.87
N ALA A 102 -2.19 -4.82 -17.64
CA ALA A 102 -2.20 -4.89 -19.09
C ALA A 102 -1.22 -5.96 -19.60
N GLY A 103 -1.76 -7.00 -20.22
CA GLY A 103 -0.99 -8.13 -20.73
C GLY A 103 -0.30 -8.96 -19.64
N ALA A 104 -0.72 -8.86 -18.39
CA ALA A 104 -0.12 -9.50 -17.22
C ALA A 104 1.39 -9.20 -17.07
N LEU A 105 1.80 -7.97 -17.43
CA LEU A 105 3.21 -7.56 -17.39
C LEU A 105 3.65 -7.06 -16.01
N TYR A 106 2.70 -6.70 -15.14
CA TYR A 106 2.92 -6.30 -13.74
C TYR A 106 4.05 -5.28 -13.56
N PRO A 107 3.95 -4.10 -14.19
CA PRO A 107 4.97 -3.06 -14.10
C PRO A 107 5.02 -2.37 -12.73
N VAL A 108 4.00 -2.53 -11.89
CA VAL A 108 3.96 -1.88 -10.58
C VAL A 108 4.74 -2.71 -9.56
N GLU A 109 5.78 -2.10 -9.01
CA GLU A 109 6.51 -2.61 -7.86
C GLU A 109 6.00 -1.96 -6.57
N VAL A 110 5.96 -2.72 -5.50
CA VAL A 110 5.45 -2.27 -4.21
C VAL A 110 6.58 -2.26 -3.20
N TYR A 111 6.78 -1.11 -2.56
CA TYR A 111 7.71 -0.94 -1.46
C TYR A 111 6.97 -0.52 -0.19
N VAL A 112 7.59 -0.78 0.95
CA VAL A 112 7.13 -0.35 2.27
C VAL A 112 8.22 0.47 2.92
N VAL A 113 7.90 1.68 3.33
CA VAL A 113 8.74 2.45 4.26
C VAL A 113 8.16 2.22 5.65
N ALA A 114 8.78 1.31 6.39
CA ALA A 114 8.34 0.89 7.72
C ALA A 114 8.94 1.79 8.80
N GLY A 115 8.10 2.24 9.73
CA GLY A 115 8.51 2.95 10.92
C GLY A 115 7.95 2.27 12.17
N ARG A 116 6.65 2.28 12.41
CA ARG A 116 6.01 1.66 13.58
C ARG A 116 5.21 0.44 13.17
N VAL A 117 5.88 -0.61 12.72
CA VAL A 117 5.29 -1.91 12.40
C VAL A 117 5.76 -2.92 13.42
N ARG A 118 4.83 -3.68 14.02
CA ARG A 118 5.18 -4.71 14.99
C ARG A 118 5.98 -5.82 14.31
N ASP A 119 7.02 -6.27 14.95
CA ASP A 119 7.90 -7.37 14.48
C ASP A 119 8.60 -7.10 13.13
N LEU A 120 8.64 -5.83 12.69
CA LEU A 120 9.36 -5.41 11.50
C LEU A 120 10.28 -4.21 11.85
N PRO A 121 11.60 -4.34 11.75
CA PRO A 121 12.53 -3.23 11.96
C PRO A 121 12.23 -2.05 11.03
N GLU A 122 12.58 -0.84 11.47
CA GLU A 122 12.50 0.34 10.62
C GLU A 122 13.38 0.18 9.38
N GLY A 123 12.84 0.54 8.22
CA GLY A 123 13.55 0.39 6.96
C GLY A 123 12.68 0.54 5.73
N VAL A 124 13.31 0.38 4.58
CA VAL A 124 12.63 0.27 3.29
C VAL A 124 12.67 -1.19 2.85
N TYR A 125 11.52 -1.69 2.49
CA TYR A 125 11.35 -3.08 2.06
C TYR A 125 10.68 -3.14 0.70
N ARG A 126 11.14 -4.05 -0.16
CA ARG A 126 10.44 -4.39 -1.40
C ARG A 126 9.54 -5.60 -1.15
N TYR A 127 8.28 -5.49 -1.55
CA TYR A 127 7.37 -6.62 -1.51
C TYR A 127 7.63 -7.57 -2.68
N ARG A 128 7.75 -8.84 -2.37
CA ARG A 128 7.87 -9.95 -3.33
C ARG A 128 6.59 -10.76 -3.32
N PRO A 129 5.72 -10.63 -4.35
CA PRO A 129 4.49 -11.40 -4.44
C PRO A 129 4.72 -12.92 -4.43
N ALA A 130 5.77 -13.37 -5.13
CA ALA A 130 6.22 -14.75 -5.04
C ALA A 130 6.78 -15.03 -3.63
N GLY A 131 6.13 -15.94 -2.93
CA GLY A 131 6.47 -16.28 -1.55
C GLY A 131 5.88 -15.31 -0.50
N HIS A 132 5.12 -14.27 -0.90
CA HIS A 132 4.46 -13.33 0.02
C HIS A 132 5.41 -12.82 1.11
N ARG A 133 6.49 -12.16 0.71
CA ARG A 133 7.56 -11.73 1.60
C ARG A 133 8.05 -10.32 1.32
N LEU A 134 8.72 -9.75 2.30
CA LEU A 134 9.45 -8.49 2.20
C LEU A 134 10.95 -8.78 2.07
N VAL A 135 11.63 -8.02 1.25
CA VAL A 135 13.10 -8.02 1.14
C VAL A 135 13.60 -6.63 1.50
N ARG A 136 14.48 -6.55 2.47
CA ARG A 136 15.00 -5.27 2.96
C ARG A 136 15.91 -4.62 1.92
N SER A 137 15.59 -3.38 1.54
CA SER A 137 16.37 -2.58 0.58
C SER A 137 17.21 -1.50 1.25
N ALA A 138 16.76 -0.98 2.41
CA ALA A 138 17.52 0.01 3.18
C ALA A 138 17.16 -0.05 4.66
N GLU A 139 18.09 0.38 5.51
CA GLU A 139 17.90 0.48 6.97
C GLU A 139 17.42 1.85 7.41
N GLY A 140 16.82 1.88 8.60
CA GLY A 140 16.37 3.08 9.29
C GLY A 140 15.08 3.67 8.76
N ASP A 141 14.49 4.54 9.57
CA ASP A 141 13.23 5.22 9.25
C ASP A 141 13.42 6.28 8.16
N ARG A 142 12.83 6.07 7.01
CA ARG A 142 12.87 6.99 5.85
C ARG A 142 11.55 7.74 5.62
N ARG A 143 10.61 7.68 6.57
CA ARG A 143 9.31 8.36 6.41
C ARG A 143 9.44 9.88 6.35
N ARG A 144 10.47 10.44 7.02
CA ARG A 144 10.75 11.89 6.95
C ARG A 144 11.22 12.28 5.55
N ASP A 145 12.21 11.58 5.03
CA ASP A 145 12.76 11.84 3.69
C ASP A 145 11.65 11.72 2.62
N LEU A 146 10.79 10.70 2.77
CA LEU A 146 9.66 10.49 1.90
C LEU A 146 8.60 11.61 2.02
N ALA A 147 8.32 12.09 3.24
CA ALA A 147 7.40 13.20 3.46
C ALA A 147 7.91 14.50 2.83
N ASP A 148 9.20 14.77 2.96
CA ASP A 148 9.84 15.95 2.37
C ASP A 148 9.77 15.88 0.82
N ALA A 149 10.03 14.70 0.23
CA ALA A 149 9.84 14.47 -1.21
C ALA A 149 8.38 14.56 -1.66
N ALA A 150 7.43 14.29 -0.76
CA ALA A 150 5.99 14.40 -0.96
C ALA A 150 5.43 15.77 -0.56
N LEU A 151 6.12 16.86 -0.89
CA LEU A 151 5.70 18.24 -0.64
C LEU A 151 5.53 18.58 0.86
N GLY A 152 6.28 17.93 1.75
CA GLY A 152 6.25 18.17 3.19
C GLY A 152 4.98 17.65 3.87
N GLN A 153 4.28 16.69 3.30
CA GLN A 153 3.02 16.17 3.84
C GLN A 153 3.22 15.45 5.17
N SER A 154 2.84 16.09 6.27
CA SER A 154 3.12 15.64 7.63
C SER A 154 2.49 14.28 7.98
N TRP A 155 1.37 13.91 7.38
CA TRP A 155 0.74 12.60 7.58
C TRP A 155 1.56 11.45 6.99
N VAL A 156 2.36 11.66 5.95
CA VAL A 156 3.32 10.66 5.45
C VAL A 156 4.34 10.33 6.55
N ARG A 157 4.90 11.35 7.20
CA ARG A 157 5.84 11.15 8.31
C ARG A 157 5.22 10.48 9.53
N ARG A 158 3.95 10.75 9.83
CA ARG A 158 3.27 10.19 11.01
C ARG A 158 2.71 8.79 10.81
N ALA A 159 2.51 8.36 9.56
CA ALA A 159 1.99 7.02 9.27
C ALA A 159 2.87 5.93 9.88
N PRO A 160 2.34 4.85 10.47
CA PRO A 160 3.14 3.71 10.93
C PRO A 160 3.98 3.07 9.82
N ALA A 161 3.43 3.00 8.63
CA ALA A 161 4.11 2.58 7.40
C ALA A 161 3.59 3.36 6.20
N VAL A 162 4.37 3.42 5.15
CA VAL A 162 3.96 3.99 3.85
C VAL A 162 4.16 2.94 2.77
N ILE A 163 3.11 2.65 2.02
CA ILE A 163 3.18 1.79 0.83
C ILE A 163 3.49 2.68 -0.37
N VAL A 164 4.60 2.40 -1.06
CA VAL A 164 5.03 3.12 -2.26
C VAL A 164 4.80 2.25 -3.48
N LEU A 165 4.09 2.79 -4.47
CA LEU A 165 3.82 2.14 -5.74
C LEU A 165 4.71 2.74 -6.81
N ALA A 166 5.67 1.97 -7.31
CA ALA A 166 6.63 2.39 -8.32
C ALA A 166 6.35 1.75 -9.68
N GLY A 167 6.10 2.58 -10.70
CA GLY A 167 5.85 2.10 -12.05
C GLY A 167 7.14 1.89 -12.85
N VAL A 168 7.39 0.68 -13.34
CA VAL A 168 8.49 0.33 -14.23
C VAL A 168 7.96 0.33 -15.66
N TYR A 169 8.00 1.47 -16.31
CA TYR A 169 7.38 1.68 -17.65
C TYR A 169 7.92 0.76 -18.72
N GLU A 170 9.22 0.48 -18.67
CA GLU A 170 9.94 -0.34 -19.66
C GLU A 170 9.35 -1.76 -19.77
N ARG A 171 8.78 -2.31 -18.70
CA ARG A 171 8.11 -3.62 -18.74
C ARG A 171 6.91 -3.64 -19.68
N THR A 172 6.27 -2.50 -19.85
CA THR A 172 5.03 -2.37 -20.63
C THR A 172 5.32 -1.80 -22.03
N GLU A 173 6.39 -1.01 -22.18
CA GLU A 173 6.73 -0.32 -23.42
C GLU A 173 7.00 -1.29 -24.58
N GLY A 174 7.69 -2.41 -24.34
CA GLY A 174 7.98 -3.40 -25.36
C GLY A 174 6.74 -3.99 -26.07
N ARG A 175 5.59 -4.00 -25.37
CA ARG A 175 4.31 -4.52 -25.91
C ARG A 175 3.36 -3.44 -26.37
N TYR A 176 3.35 -2.28 -25.71
CA TYR A 176 2.31 -1.26 -25.89
C TYR A 176 2.82 0.09 -26.38
N GLY A 177 4.13 0.25 -26.56
CA GLY A 177 4.74 1.49 -27.03
C GLY A 177 4.30 2.70 -26.21
N ASP A 178 3.95 3.78 -26.87
CA ASP A 178 3.54 5.05 -26.22
C ASP A 178 2.34 4.93 -25.27
N ARG A 179 1.51 3.90 -25.42
CA ARG A 179 0.38 3.64 -24.53
C ARG A 179 0.81 3.07 -23.17
N ALA A 180 2.05 2.59 -23.03
CA ALA A 180 2.54 1.96 -21.81
C ALA A 180 2.37 2.85 -20.58
N ARG A 181 2.75 4.13 -20.68
CA ARG A 181 2.64 5.10 -19.56
C ARG A 181 1.20 5.23 -19.05
N ARG A 182 0.23 5.23 -19.96
CA ARG A 182 -1.19 5.30 -19.61
C ARG A 182 -1.61 4.05 -18.85
N TYR A 183 -1.24 2.87 -19.34
CA TYR A 183 -1.63 1.60 -18.73
C TYR A 183 -1.00 1.41 -17.35
N VAL A 184 0.28 1.75 -17.19
CA VAL A 184 0.94 1.70 -15.87
C VAL A 184 0.24 2.61 -14.86
N ARG A 185 -0.14 3.84 -15.24
CA ARG A 185 -0.87 4.74 -14.35
C ARG A 185 -2.25 4.20 -13.97
N MET A 186 -2.96 3.58 -14.91
CA MET A 186 -4.25 2.93 -14.63
C MET A 186 -4.07 1.76 -13.65
N GLU A 187 -3.02 0.96 -13.82
CA GLU A 187 -2.70 -0.13 -12.92
C GLU A 187 -2.36 0.36 -11.51
N VAL A 188 -1.58 1.43 -11.38
CA VAL A 188 -1.32 2.07 -10.08
C VAL A 188 -2.63 2.47 -9.40
N GLY A 189 -3.58 3.05 -10.13
CA GLY A 189 -4.90 3.39 -9.60
C GLY A 189 -5.67 2.16 -9.11
N ALA A 190 -5.65 1.07 -9.86
CA ALA A 190 -6.30 -0.18 -9.47
C ALA A 190 -5.67 -0.79 -8.21
N VAL A 191 -4.33 -0.80 -8.13
CA VAL A 191 -3.60 -1.24 -6.94
C VAL A 191 -3.95 -0.39 -5.72
N SER A 192 -4.01 0.92 -5.91
CA SER A 192 -4.35 1.87 -4.84
C SER A 192 -5.75 1.64 -4.29
N GLU A 193 -6.73 1.40 -5.17
CA GLU A 193 -8.11 1.13 -4.74
C GLU A 193 -8.22 -0.20 -4.00
N ASN A 194 -7.53 -1.25 -4.43
CA ASN A 194 -7.47 -2.50 -3.68
C ASN A 194 -6.95 -2.29 -2.25
N VAL A 195 -5.89 -1.49 -2.09
CA VAL A 195 -5.34 -1.15 -0.77
C VAL A 195 -6.36 -0.36 0.06
N TYR A 196 -7.08 0.60 -0.54
CA TYR A 196 -8.11 1.36 0.15
C TYR A 196 -9.24 0.48 0.67
N LEU A 197 -9.79 -0.39 -0.18
CA LEU A 197 -10.89 -1.27 0.17
C LEU A 197 -10.46 -2.27 1.24
N GLN A 198 -9.27 -2.85 1.09
CA GLN A 198 -8.73 -3.79 2.08
C GLN A 198 -8.43 -3.11 3.42
N ALA A 199 -7.87 -1.89 3.41
CA ALA A 199 -7.66 -1.11 4.62
C ALA A 199 -8.99 -0.84 5.33
N THR A 200 -10.02 -0.46 4.59
CA THR A 200 -11.35 -0.21 5.12
C THR A 200 -11.95 -1.47 5.75
N ALA A 201 -11.85 -2.62 5.06
CA ALA A 201 -12.32 -3.90 5.58
C ALA A 201 -11.58 -4.32 6.88
N ARG A 202 -10.30 -3.97 6.99
CA ARG A 202 -9.48 -4.21 8.21
C ARG A 202 -9.62 -3.09 9.26
N ARG A 203 -10.53 -2.12 9.06
CA ARG A 203 -10.75 -0.95 9.94
C ARG A 203 -9.49 -0.11 10.13
N LEU A 204 -8.66 -0.07 9.12
CA LEU A 204 -7.47 0.76 9.04
C LEU A 204 -7.79 2.07 8.31
N VAL A 205 -6.99 3.10 8.59
CA VAL A 205 -7.12 4.39 7.90
C VAL A 205 -5.97 4.60 6.94
N THR A 206 -6.27 5.11 5.75
CA THR A 206 -5.28 5.37 4.70
C THR A 206 -5.62 6.59 3.87
N VAL A 207 -4.63 7.11 3.18
CA VAL A 207 -4.77 8.17 2.19
C VAL A 207 -3.77 7.95 1.05
N LEU A 208 -4.21 8.20 -0.17
CA LEU A 208 -3.35 8.29 -1.35
C LEU A 208 -2.77 9.71 -1.46
N VAL A 209 -1.50 9.82 -1.80
CA VAL A 209 -0.76 11.07 -2.04
C VAL A 209 0.03 11.00 -3.34
#